data_a272db11f0895029299aeaaf1f3d7b04
#
_entry.id   a272db11f0895029299aeaaf1f3d7b04
#
_cell.length_a   1.000
_cell.length_b   1.000
_cell.length_c   1.000
_cell.angle_alpha   90.00
_cell.angle_beta   90.00
_cell.angle_gamma   90.00
#
_symmetry.space_group_name_H-M   'P 1'
#
loop_
_entity.id
_entity.type
_entity.pdbx_description
1 polymer ?
#
loop_
_entity_poly.entity_id
_entity_poly.type
_entity_poly.pdbx_seq_one_letter_code
_entity_poly.pdbx_strand_id
1 'polypeptide(L)'
;MMKQPFIKFGVTTLFSLLCSAFLHAQVVTDERMFSFEKPQIPDRITATHSRLSVSDLHYKDGKHSLEWTFEPGGILELKKDLKFEKKDPTGKDLYLSAFIVWVYNEVPQNATIEFQFLKDGKRCTSFPFGINFSGWRAAWVCYERDMQG
;
A
#
# COMPACT_ATOMS: atom_id res chain seq x y z
N MET A 1 -68.49 16.75 -32.03
CA MET A 1 -67.67 15.62 -31.55
C MET A 1 -66.28 15.82 -32.08
N MET A 2 -65.44 16.60 -31.32
CA MET A 2 -64.07 16.99 -31.71
C MET A 2 -63.06 16.09 -30.99
N LYS A 3 -62.26 15.37 -31.77
CA LYS A 3 -61.18 14.57 -31.26
C LYS A 3 -59.94 15.49 -31.00
N GLN A 4 -59.46 15.52 -29.80
CA GLN A 4 -58.21 16.17 -29.43
C GLN A 4 -57.01 15.24 -29.77
N PRO A 5 -55.90 15.77 -30.28
CA PRO A 5 -54.71 14.98 -30.51
C PRO A 5 -53.86 14.88 -29.23
N PHE A 6 -53.47 13.66 -28.91
CA PHE A 6 -52.48 13.37 -27.86
C PHE A 6 -51.08 13.74 -28.32
N ILE A 7 -50.45 14.67 -27.64
CA ILE A 7 -49.02 14.94 -27.78
C ILE A 7 -48.28 14.07 -26.75
N LYS A 8 -47.55 13.09 -27.25
CA LYS A 8 -46.58 12.33 -26.42
C LYS A 8 -45.28 13.08 -26.42
N PHE A 9 -44.92 13.69 -25.31
CA PHE A 9 -43.55 14.16 -25.06
C PHE A 9 -42.70 12.99 -24.63
N GLY A 10 -41.72 12.64 -25.46
CA GLY A 10 -40.69 11.67 -25.11
C GLY A 10 -39.65 12.35 -24.20
N VAL A 11 -39.70 12.04 -22.92
CA VAL A 11 -38.65 12.39 -21.95
C VAL A 11 -37.85 11.09 -21.70
N THR A 12 -36.99 10.72 -22.63
CA THR A 12 -36.16 9.51 -22.42
C THR A 12 -34.72 9.64 -22.93
N THR A 13 -34.20 10.85 -23.11
CA THR A 13 -32.82 10.94 -23.68
C THR A 13 -31.85 11.81 -22.89
N LEU A 14 -32.18 12.22 -21.67
CA LEU A 14 -31.26 13.07 -20.90
C LEU A 14 -30.68 12.41 -19.66
N PHE A 15 -30.98 11.14 -19.39
CA PHE A 15 -30.50 10.48 -18.17
C PHE A 15 -29.32 9.53 -18.38
N SER A 16 -28.94 9.27 -19.64
CA SER A 16 -27.80 8.36 -19.93
C SER A 16 -26.44 9.06 -20.09
N LEU A 17 -26.40 10.39 -20.14
CA LEU A 17 -25.11 11.11 -20.28
C LEU A 17 -24.48 11.57 -18.97
N LEU A 18 -25.23 11.51 -17.86
CA LEU A 18 -24.67 11.91 -16.56
C LEU A 18 -24.02 10.75 -15.79
N CYS A 19 -24.23 9.50 -16.21
CA CYS A 19 -23.64 8.34 -15.55
C CYS A 19 -22.22 7.99 -16.03
N SER A 20 -21.77 8.55 -17.15
CA SER A 20 -20.45 8.24 -17.72
C SER A 20 -19.32 9.11 -17.21
N ALA A 21 -19.63 10.19 -16.47
CA ALA A 21 -18.60 11.11 -15.96
C ALA A 21 -18.06 10.74 -14.58
N PHE A 22 -18.63 9.76 -13.90
CA PHE A 22 -18.18 9.35 -12.56
C PHE A 22 -17.26 8.12 -12.53
N LEU A 23 -16.90 7.58 -13.68
CA LEU A 23 -16.12 6.32 -13.74
C LEU A 23 -14.62 6.54 -14.01
N HIS A 24 -14.11 7.76 -13.89
CA HIS A 24 -12.67 8.04 -14.10
C HIS A 24 -11.96 8.67 -12.91
N ALA A 25 -12.51 8.58 -11.73
CA ALA A 25 -11.66 8.60 -10.54
C ALA A 25 -11.16 7.17 -10.29
N GLN A 26 -10.40 6.63 -11.18
CA GLN A 26 -9.53 5.52 -10.88
C GLN A 26 -8.50 6.07 -9.90
N VAL A 27 -8.85 5.94 -8.62
CA VAL A 27 -7.87 5.96 -7.55
C VAL A 27 -6.76 5.04 -8.02
N VAL A 28 -5.60 5.60 -8.26
CA VAL A 28 -4.41 4.85 -8.58
C VAL A 28 -4.24 3.82 -7.49
N THR A 29 -4.50 2.73 -7.87
CA THR A 29 -4.34 1.43 -7.34
C THR A 29 -3.15 1.35 -6.43
N ASP A 30 -3.46 1.04 -5.24
CA ASP A 30 -2.74 0.22 -4.31
C ASP A 30 -2.00 -0.90 -5.07
N GLU A 31 -0.85 -0.63 -5.60
CA GLU A 31 0.04 -1.65 -6.13
C GLU A 31 0.55 -2.48 -4.96
N ARG A 32 -0.21 -3.52 -4.62
CA ARG A 32 0.25 -4.49 -3.66
C ARG A 32 1.57 -5.07 -4.11
N MET A 33 2.61 -4.79 -3.37
CA MET A 33 3.93 -5.29 -3.70
C MET A 33 3.98 -6.81 -3.65
N PHE A 34 3.28 -7.42 -2.69
CA PHE A 34 3.23 -8.86 -2.49
C PHE A 34 1.85 -9.30 -2.00
N SER A 35 1.44 -10.49 -2.45
CA SER A 35 0.30 -11.23 -1.93
C SER A 35 0.80 -12.52 -1.28
N PHE A 36 0.27 -12.84 -0.11
CA PHE A 36 0.62 -14.05 0.64
C PHE A 36 -0.51 -15.08 0.64
N GLU A 37 -1.43 -15.01 -0.32
CA GLU A 37 -2.57 -15.93 -0.43
C GLU A 37 -2.16 -17.35 -0.86
N LYS A 38 -0.94 -17.53 -1.31
CA LYS A 38 -0.33 -18.84 -1.56
C LYS A 38 0.54 -19.24 -0.36
N PRO A 39 0.60 -20.52 0.00
CA PRO A 39 1.40 -20.98 1.14
C PRO A 39 2.91 -20.83 0.94
N GLN A 40 3.34 -20.54 -0.27
CA GLN A 40 4.75 -20.37 -0.62
C GLN A 40 5.15 -18.90 -0.51
N ILE A 41 6.22 -18.66 0.23
CA ILE A 41 6.87 -17.35 0.28
C ILE A 41 7.49 -17.07 -1.09
N PRO A 42 7.25 -15.90 -1.70
CA PRO A 42 7.87 -15.54 -2.98
C PRO A 42 9.41 -15.54 -2.91
N ASP A 43 10.08 -16.07 -3.92
CA ASP A 43 11.55 -16.15 -3.99
C ASP A 43 12.26 -14.77 -3.88
N ARG A 44 11.50 -13.69 -4.11
CA ARG A 44 11.98 -12.32 -3.95
C ARG A 44 12.02 -11.81 -2.51
N ILE A 45 11.59 -12.65 -1.56
CA ILE A 45 11.62 -12.35 -0.14
C ILE A 45 12.60 -13.29 0.51
N THR A 46 13.62 -12.74 1.15
CA THR A 46 14.64 -13.50 1.86
C THR A 46 14.82 -12.98 3.27
N ALA A 47 15.24 -13.86 4.17
CA ALA A 47 15.51 -13.52 5.56
C ALA A 47 16.88 -14.01 5.98
N THR A 48 17.56 -13.21 6.78
CA THR A 48 18.85 -13.52 7.40
C THR A 48 18.72 -13.34 8.90
N HIS A 49 19.25 -14.26 9.68
CA HIS A 49 19.11 -14.30 11.15
C HIS A 49 17.67 -14.17 11.62
N SER A 50 16.74 -14.77 10.83
CA SER A 50 15.31 -14.68 11.10
C SER A 50 14.57 -15.77 10.32
N ARG A 51 13.29 -15.96 10.63
CA ARG A 51 12.42 -16.96 9.99
C ARG A 51 11.19 -16.28 9.39
N LEU A 52 10.77 -16.81 8.25
CA LEU A 52 9.54 -16.40 7.58
C LEU A 52 8.56 -17.55 7.51
N SER A 53 7.28 -17.24 7.67
CA SER A 53 6.16 -18.12 7.41
C SER A 53 4.99 -17.34 6.82
N VAL A 54 4.07 -18.06 6.19
CA VAL A 54 2.76 -17.51 5.83
C VAL A 54 1.80 -17.88 6.96
N SER A 55 1.09 -16.89 7.48
CA SER A 55 0.20 -17.03 8.62
C SER A 55 -1.24 -16.63 8.26
N ASP A 56 -2.20 -17.34 8.81
CA ASP A 56 -3.63 -17.07 8.73
C ASP A 56 -4.20 -16.48 10.04
N LEU A 57 -3.35 -16.23 11.02
CA LEU A 57 -3.77 -15.70 12.33
C LEU A 57 -4.10 -14.21 12.28
N HIS A 58 -3.26 -13.42 11.61
CA HIS A 58 -3.40 -11.99 11.51
C HIS A 58 -3.16 -11.52 10.09
N TYR A 59 -4.19 -11.00 9.44
CA TYR A 59 -4.11 -10.45 8.10
C TYR A 59 -4.91 -9.16 7.98
N LYS A 60 -4.45 -8.23 7.18
CA LYS A 60 -5.11 -6.94 6.98
C LYS A 60 -6.02 -6.97 5.77
N ASP A 61 -5.69 -7.78 4.80
CA ASP A 61 -6.44 -7.98 3.58
C ASP A 61 -6.20 -9.41 3.08
N GLY A 62 -7.19 -9.99 2.38
CA GLY A 62 -7.15 -11.40 2.01
C GLY A 62 -7.38 -12.32 3.20
N LYS A 63 -6.61 -13.40 3.28
CA LYS A 63 -6.71 -14.43 4.34
C LYS A 63 -5.36 -14.78 4.98
N HIS A 64 -4.28 -14.22 4.48
CA HIS A 64 -2.93 -14.54 4.93
C HIS A 64 -2.05 -13.31 5.00
N SER A 65 -0.99 -13.43 5.77
CA SER A 65 0.07 -12.42 5.92
C SER A 65 1.44 -13.09 5.95
N LEU A 66 2.49 -12.30 5.75
CA LEU A 66 3.85 -12.74 6.04
C LEU A 66 4.10 -12.59 7.54
N GLU A 67 4.46 -13.69 8.18
CA GLU A 67 4.95 -13.70 9.54
C GLU A 67 6.49 -13.69 9.52
N TRP A 68 7.06 -12.78 10.28
CA TRP A 68 8.51 -12.62 10.42
C TRP A 68 8.91 -12.72 11.88
N THR A 69 9.60 -13.81 12.24
CA THR A 69 10.18 -14.00 13.55
C THR A 69 11.67 -13.71 13.48
N PHE A 70 12.16 -12.77 14.29
CA PHE A 70 13.53 -12.30 14.24
C PHE A 70 14.15 -12.10 15.61
N GLU A 71 15.47 -12.15 15.64
CA GLU A 71 16.32 -11.72 16.74
C GLU A 71 16.95 -10.36 16.41
N PRO A 72 17.55 -9.66 17.39
CA PRO A 72 18.27 -8.42 17.11
C PRO A 72 19.30 -8.60 15.99
N GLY A 73 19.23 -7.74 14.98
CA GLY A 73 20.06 -7.85 13.78
C GLY A 73 19.48 -8.74 12.67
N GLY A 74 18.27 -9.29 12.85
CA GLY A 74 17.54 -9.99 11.79
C GLY A 74 17.22 -9.06 10.63
N ILE A 75 17.32 -9.57 9.40
CA ILE A 75 17.07 -8.83 8.16
C ILE A 75 16.00 -9.53 7.36
N LEU A 76 15.02 -8.76 6.90
CA LEU A 76 14.04 -9.15 5.90
C LEU A 76 14.29 -8.31 4.64
N GLU A 77 14.65 -8.97 3.54
CA GLU A 77 14.91 -8.31 2.27
C GLU A 77 13.76 -8.58 1.28
N LEU A 78 13.23 -7.52 0.70
CA LEU A 78 12.22 -7.54 -0.34
C LEU A 78 12.84 -7.04 -1.66
N LYS A 79 13.04 -7.96 -2.61
CA LYS A 79 13.61 -7.61 -3.93
C LYS A 79 12.51 -7.16 -4.87
N LYS A 80 12.26 -5.86 -4.90
CA LYS A 80 11.33 -5.24 -5.84
C LYS A 80 11.83 -3.86 -6.24
N ASP A 81 11.75 -3.58 -7.53
CA ASP A 81 12.01 -2.23 -8.04
C ASP A 81 10.90 -1.29 -7.58
N LEU A 82 11.28 -0.31 -6.79
CA LEU A 82 10.42 0.76 -6.34
C LEU A 82 10.82 2.06 -7.05
N LYS A 83 9.83 2.82 -7.47
CA LYS A 83 10.05 4.16 -8.03
C LYS A 83 9.44 5.17 -7.07
N PHE A 84 10.26 6.04 -6.53
CA PHE A 84 9.82 7.18 -5.78
C PHE A 84 9.92 8.43 -6.65
N GLU A 85 8.81 9.09 -6.86
CA GLU A 85 8.79 10.36 -7.53
C GLU A 85 9.07 11.46 -6.52
N LYS A 86 9.91 12.39 -6.94
CA LYS A 86 10.23 13.57 -6.16
C LYS A 86 9.02 14.50 -6.11
N LYS A 87 9.19 15.59 -5.40
CA LYS A 87 8.24 16.68 -5.27
C LYS A 87 7.63 17.07 -6.63
N ASP A 88 6.31 17.27 -6.66
CA ASP A 88 5.62 17.78 -7.82
C ASP A 88 6.22 19.13 -8.29
N PRO A 89 6.72 19.21 -9.52
CA PRO A 89 7.30 20.43 -10.05
C PRO A 89 6.28 21.58 -10.17
N THR A 90 4.99 21.29 -10.18
CA THR A 90 3.93 22.31 -10.21
C THR A 90 3.66 22.92 -8.85
N GLY A 91 4.15 22.33 -7.78
CA GLY A 91 3.98 22.79 -6.40
C GLY A 91 2.56 22.62 -5.85
N LYS A 92 1.66 21.95 -6.56
CA LYS A 92 0.29 21.70 -6.11
C LYS A 92 0.24 20.54 -5.12
N ASP A 93 0.95 19.47 -5.41
CA ASP A 93 1.11 18.32 -4.52
C ASP A 93 2.53 18.28 -3.99
N LEU A 94 2.68 18.33 -2.68
CA LEU A 94 4.00 18.38 -2.05
C LEU A 94 4.75 17.07 -2.14
N TYR A 95 4.03 15.92 -2.22
CA TYR A 95 4.61 14.59 -2.16
C TYR A 95 3.85 13.64 -3.06
N LEU A 96 4.51 13.18 -4.12
CA LEU A 96 3.91 12.27 -5.10
C LEU A 96 4.02 10.79 -4.72
N SER A 97 4.96 10.45 -3.85
CA SER A 97 5.20 9.05 -3.48
C SER A 97 5.15 8.84 -1.98
N ALA A 98 4.39 7.84 -1.58
CA ALA A 98 4.34 7.35 -0.22
C ALA A 98 4.63 5.84 -0.19
N PHE A 99 5.31 5.41 0.86
CA PHE A 99 5.47 4.00 1.20
C PHE A 99 4.53 3.66 2.34
N ILE A 100 3.78 2.57 2.18
CA ILE A 100 2.83 2.10 3.19
C ILE A 100 3.09 0.63 3.44
N VAL A 101 3.22 0.27 4.72
CA VAL A 101 3.23 -1.12 5.16
C VAL A 101 2.42 -1.26 6.44
N TRP A 102 1.59 -2.28 6.50
CA TRP A 102 0.89 -2.66 7.72
C TRP A 102 1.70 -3.69 8.48
N VAL A 103 1.96 -3.41 9.75
CA VAL A 103 2.68 -4.30 10.66
C VAL A 103 1.74 -4.67 11.80
N TYR A 104 1.59 -5.96 12.04
CA TYR A 104 0.96 -6.49 13.25
C TYR A 104 2.06 -6.82 14.25
N ASN A 105 1.91 -6.38 15.47
CA ASN A 105 2.77 -6.75 16.58
C ASN A 105 1.92 -7.27 17.74
N GLU A 106 2.20 -8.46 18.21
CA GLU A 106 1.41 -9.09 19.26
C GLU A 106 1.77 -8.52 20.63
N VAL A 107 3.06 -8.43 20.91
CA VAL A 107 3.58 -7.98 22.19
C VAL A 107 4.43 -6.73 22.01
N PRO A 108 4.07 -5.61 22.68
CA PRO A 108 4.88 -4.39 22.61
C PRO A 108 6.32 -4.63 23.03
N GLN A 109 7.27 -4.15 22.23
CA GLN A 109 8.69 -4.25 22.48
C GLN A 109 9.33 -2.88 22.40
N ASN A 110 10.29 -2.61 23.27
CA ASN A 110 11.09 -1.39 23.16
C ASN A 110 12.21 -1.58 22.12
N ALA A 111 11.80 -1.80 20.89
CA ALA A 111 12.67 -2.05 19.76
C ALA A 111 12.21 -1.28 18.52
N THR A 112 13.07 -1.18 17.54
CA THR A 112 12.82 -0.45 16.29
C THR A 112 13.20 -1.32 15.11
N ILE A 113 12.31 -1.38 14.11
CA ILE A 113 12.60 -1.89 12.77
C ILE A 113 13.07 -0.70 11.94
N GLU A 114 14.21 -0.81 11.28
CA GLU A 114 14.64 0.18 10.31
C GLU A 114 14.28 -0.28 8.90
N PHE A 115 13.44 0.48 8.22
CA PHE A 115 13.18 0.28 6.81
C PHE A 115 14.23 1.00 5.99
N GLN A 116 14.97 0.23 5.19
CA GLN A 116 16.04 0.76 4.33
C GLN A 116 15.69 0.52 2.88
N PHE A 117 15.85 1.55 2.05
CA PHE A 117 15.70 1.47 0.60
C PHE A 117 17.07 1.51 -0.03
N LEU A 118 17.35 0.49 -0.84
CA LEU A 118 18.66 0.30 -1.45
C LEU A 118 18.62 0.58 -2.95
N LYS A 119 19.67 1.20 -3.45
CA LYS A 119 19.95 1.31 -4.88
C LYS A 119 21.36 0.78 -5.13
N ASP A 120 21.48 -0.17 -6.02
CA ASP A 120 22.76 -0.82 -6.34
C ASP A 120 23.48 -1.35 -5.08
N GLY A 121 22.70 -1.94 -4.16
CA GLY A 121 23.18 -2.48 -2.89
C GLY A 121 23.59 -1.43 -1.82
N LYS A 122 23.42 -0.15 -2.11
CA LYS A 122 23.72 0.93 -1.17
C LYS A 122 22.44 1.57 -0.65
N ARG A 123 22.41 1.84 0.66
CA ARG A 123 21.30 2.58 1.27
C ARG A 123 21.18 3.98 0.65
N CYS A 124 20.02 4.29 0.11
CA CYS A 124 19.73 5.62 -0.41
C CYS A 124 18.77 6.42 0.48
N THR A 125 17.90 5.74 1.22
CA THR A 125 17.03 6.38 2.22
C THR A 125 16.53 5.36 3.22
N SER A 126 16.08 5.81 4.39
CA SER A 126 15.53 4.94 5.44
C SER A 126 14.57 5.69 6.37
N PHE A 127 13.81 4.93 7.15
CA PHE A 127 13.05 5.45 8.28
C PHE A 127 12.94 4.42 9.41
N PRO A 128 12.91 4.85 10.67
CA PRO A 128 12.68 3.97 11.81
C PRO A 128 11.19 3.75 12.06
N PHE A 129 10.84 2.55 12.53
CA PHE A 129 9.50 2.17 12.92
C PHE A 129 9.52 1.45 14.27
N GLY A 130 9.04 2.10 15.30
CA GLY A 130 8.98 1.52 16.65
C GLY A 130 7.91 0.44 16.76
N ILE A 131 8.24 -0.68 17.41
CA ILE A 131 7.34 -1.81 17.66
C ILE A 131 6.83 -1.87 19.10
N ASN A 132 6.66 -0.72 19.73
CA ASN A 132 6.15 -0.56 21.09
C ASN A 132 4.62 -0.50 21.17
N PHE A 133 3.93 -1.20 20.30
CA PHE A 133 2.47 -1.27 20.21
C PHE A 133 2.00 -2.72 20.13
N SER A 134 0.71 -2.94 20.36
CA SER A 134 0.01 -4.19 20.10
C SER A 134 -1.07 -3.99 19.03
N GLY A 135 -1.29 -4.99 18.19
CA GLY A 135 -2.25 -4.96 17.10
C GLY A 135 -1.66 -4.41 15.81
N TRP A 136 -2.51 -3.86 14.95
CA TRP A 136 -2.12 -3.32 13.64
C TRP A 136 -1.69 -1.86 13.71
N ARG A 137 -0.57 -1.55 13.08
CA ARG A 137 -0.10 -0.19 12.84
C ARG A 137 0.44 -0.03 11.42
N ALA A 138 0.09 1.06 10.78
CA ALA A 138 0.67 1.42 9.49
C ALA A 138 1.96 2.22 9.70
N ALA A 139 3.02 1.84 9.00
CA ALA A 139 4.07 2.75 8.64
C ALA A 139 3.66 3.44 7.35
N TRP A 140 3.31 4.71 7.42
CA TRP A 140 2.96 5.54 6.27
C TRP A 140 3.92 6.72 6.23
N VAL A 141 4.81 6.70 5.26
CA VAL A 141 5.89 7.67 5.13
C VAL A 141 5.93 8.22 3.72
N CYS A 142 6.11 9.52 3.61
CA CYS A 142 6.29 10.19 2.32
C CYS A 142 7.79 10.30 2.01
N TYR A 143 8.13 10.00 0.76
CA TYR A 143 9.48 10.20 0.26
C TYR A 143 9.89 11.68 0.39
N GLU A 144 11.13 11.95 0.69
CA GLU A 144 11.72 13.28 0.96
C GLU A 144 11.23 14.01 2.22
N ARG A 145 10.02 13.73 2.72
CA ARG A 145 9.54 14.38 3.95
C ARG A 145 9.92 13.61 5.21
N ASP A 146 9.66 12.30 5.19
CA ASP A 146 9.70 11.46 6.38
C ASP A 146 10.90 10.50 6.39
N MET A 147 11.58 10.38 5.25
CA MET A 147 12.71 9.48 5.07
C MET A 147 14.03 10.24 5.19
N GLN A 148 15.06 9.55 5.66
CA GLN A 148 16.41 10.07 5.84
C GLN A 148 17.37 9.47 4.81
N GLY A 149 18.11 10.30 4.09
CA GLY A 149 19.11 9.85 3.11
C GLY A 149 19.36 10.84 2.00
#